data_7abde3fc37af39c12772584e0976dd66
#
_entry.id   7abde3fc37af39c12772584e0976dd66
#
_cell.length_a   1.000
_cell.length_b   1.000
_cell.length_c   1.000
_cell.angle_alpha   90.00
_cell.angle_beta   90.00
_cell.angle_gamma   90.00
#
_symmetry.space_group_name_H-M   'P 1'
#
loop_
_entity.id
_entity.type
_entity.pdbx_description
1 polymer ?
#
loop_
_entity_poly.entity_id
_entity_poly.type
_entity_poly.pdbx_seq_one_letter_code
_entity_poly.pdbx_strand_id
1 'polypeptide(L)'
;MSFQIYNWLEKYVHEVVSTFGYRIWFIGVQGSYARGEATEESDIDVVLILDTLLPADLRIYRGMLNRLPYREKICGFISGREELENWSKADLFQFCQDTMPLKGSLDEIVAKLDMADVRRAVHTGACNLYHAACHNMLHEQSREVLMELY
;
A
#
# COMPACT_ATOMS: atom_id res chain seq x y z
N MET A 1 11.09 18.95 15.71
CA MET A 1 10.74 17.58 16.18
C MET A 1 10.88 16.66 14.97
N SER A 2 11.70 15.63 15.06
CA SER A 2 11.78 14.65 13.98
C SER A 2 10.43 13.89 13.88
N PHE A 3 9.96 13.68 12.67
CA PHE A 3 8.76 12.90 12.42
C PHE A 3 8.94 11.45 12.92
N GLN A 4 8.06 11.02 13.82
CA GLN A 4 8.10 9.69 14.42
C GLN A 4 6.98 8.85 13.80
N ILE A 5 7.30 8.06 12.79
CA ILE A 5 6.34 7.26 12.05
C ILE A 5 5.52 6.33 12.95
N TYR A 6 6.15 5.68 13.93
CA TYR A 6 5.45 4.74 14.82
C TYR A 6 4.32 5.41 15.60
N ASN A 7 4.57 6.57 16.19
CA ASN A 7 3.55 7.34 16.91
C ASN A 7 2.42 7.80 15.96
N TRP A 8 2.77 8.13 14.72
CA TRP A 8 1.80 8.50 13.71
C TRP A 8 0.93 7.32 13.30
N LEU A 9 1.53 6.15 13.07
CA LEU A 9 0.82 4.92 12.71
C LEU A 9 -0.11 4.45 13.84
N GLU A 10 0.29 4.54 15.10
CA GLU A 10 -0.57 4.26 16.25
C GLU A 10 -1.81 5.18 16.25
N LYS A 11 -1.62 6.47 16.02
CA LYS A 11 -2.71 7.43 15.91
C LYS A 11 -3.63 7.09 14.73
N TYR A 12 -3.05 6.78 13.58
CA TYR A 12 -3.82 6.38 12.39
C TYR A 12 -4.69 5.14 12.69
N VAL A 13 -4.09 4.08 13.25
CA VAL A 13 -4.82 2.86 13.61
C VAL A 13 -5.95 3.18 14.60
N HIS A 14 -5.69 4.01 15.60
CA HIS A 14 -6.70 4.43 16.58
C HIS A 14 -7.89 5.14 15.90
N GLU A 15 -7.63 6.10 15.01
CA GLU A 15 -8.67 6.83 14.28
C GLU A 15 -9.47 5.92 13.34
N VAL A 16 -8.81 5.00 12.65
CA VAL A 16 -9.47 3.99 11.79
C VAL A 16 -10.36 3.08 12.61
N VAL A 17 -9.87 2.56 13.73
CA VAL A 17 -10.64 1.69 14.63
C VAL A 17 -11.84 2.43 15.23
N SER A 18 -11.66 3.68 15.63
CA SER A 18 -12.75 4.51 16.15
C SER A 18 -13.82 4.81 15.09
N THR A 19 -13.42 4.86 13.81
CA THR A 19 -14.31 5.19 12.69
C THR A 19 -15.06 3.97 12.15
N PHE A 20 -14.40 2.84 11.97
CA PHE A 20 -14.95 1.67 11.27
C PHE A 20 -15.18 0.45 12.18
N GLY A 21 -14.52 0.40 13.34
CA GLY A 21 -14.75 -0.63 14.36
C GLY A 21 -14.56 -2.07 13.83
N TYR A 22 -15.59 -2.89 14.05
CA TYR A 22 -15.59 -4.30 13.67
C TYR A 22 -15.59 -4.57 12.15
N ARG A 23 -15.85 -3.55 11.34
CA ARG A 23 -15.84 -3.66 9.87
C ARG A 23 -14.43 -3.71 9.29
N ILE A 24 -13.40 -3.49 10.11
CA ILE A 24 -12.01 -3.54 9.69
C ILE A 24 -11.57 -5.00 9.59
N TRP A 25 -11.21 -5.41 8.39
CA TRP A 25 -10.58 -6.70 8.16
C TRP A 25 -9.06 -6.63 8.30
N PHE A 26 -8.43 -5.56 7.75
CA PHE A 26 -6.98 -5.40 7.78
C PHE A 26 -6.57 -3.92 7.76
N ILE A 27 -5.49 -3.59 8.47
CA ILE A 27 -4.76 -2.32 8.39
C ILE A 27 -3.28 -2.62 8.21
N GLY A 28 -2.63 -1.91 7.30
CA GLY A 28 -1.20 -2.03 7.06
C GLY A 28 -0.56 -0.73 6.60
N VAL A 29 0.74 -0.79 6.37
CA VAL A 29 1.54 0.26 5.73
C VAL A 29 2.40 -0.35 4.65
N GLN A 30 2.59 0.38 3.55
CA GLN A 30 3.37 -0.04 2.38
C GLN A 30 4.52 0.93 2.11
N GLY A 31 5.23 0.67 1.02
CA GLY A 31 6.23 1.57 0.47
C GLY A 31 7.47 1.73 1.34
N SER A 32 8.09 2.88 1.25
CA SER A 32 9.38 3.15 1.88
C SER A 32 9.36 3.02 3.41
N TYR A 33 8.26 3.36 4.06
CA TYR A 33 8.13 3.17 5.51
C TYR A 33 8.06 1.70 5.91
N ALA A 34 7.37 0.86 5.13
CA ALA A 34 7.32 -0.58 5.40
C ALA A 34 8.70 -1.25 5.20
N ARG A 35 9.49 -0.77 4.24
CA ARG A 35 10.84 -1.28 3.95
C ARG A 35 11.94 -0.67 4.81
N GLY A 36 11.65 0.35 5.62
CA GLY A 36 12.66 1.07 6.42
C GLY A 36 13.58 1.99 5.60
N GLU A 37 13.13 2.42 4.42
CA GLU A 37 13.87 3.25 3.46
C GLU A 37 13.35 4.69 3.38
N ALA A 38 12.37 5.04 4.23
CA ALA A 38 11.70 6.32 4.18
C ALA A 38 12.63 7.50 4.50
N THR A 39 12.43 8.59 3.79
CA THR A 39 13.06 9.91 4.00
C THR A 39 12.03 10.91 4.53
N GLU A 40 12.47 12.13 4.82
CA GLU A 40 11.56 13.21 5.23
C GLU A 40 10.56 13.61 4.13
N GLU A 41 10.84 13.32 2.89
CA GLU A 41 9.98 13.60 1.74
C GLU A 41 9.03 12.46 1.38
N SER A 42 9.23 11.28 1.98
CA SER A 42 8.44 10.08 1.66
C SER A 42 6.96 10.24 2.02
N ASP A 43 6.11 9.73 1.15
CA ASP A 43 4.68 9.57 1.41
C ASP A 43 4.43 8.45 2.42
N ILE A 44 3.31 8.52 3.12
CA ILE A 44 2.87 7.50 4.08
C ILE A 44 1.79 6.66 3.39
N ASP A 45 2.18 5.52 2.88
CA ASP A 45 1.29 4.61 2.15
C ASP A 45 0.55 3.68 3.11
N VAL A 46 -0.65 4.07 3.52
CA VAL A 46 -1.49 3.27 4.43
C VAL A 46 -2.44 2.37 3.68
N VAL A 47 -2.71 1.20 4.25
CA VAL A 47 -3.65 0.22 3.70
C VAL A 47 -4.81 0.04 4.67
N LEU A 48 -6.03 0.14 4.14
CA LEU A 48 -7.25 -0.18 4.87
C LEU A 48 -8.11 -1.14 4.05
N ILE A 49 -8.39 -2.31 4.61
CA ILE A 49 -9.34 -3.27 4.02
C ILE A 49 -10.51 -3.43 4.98
N LEU A 50 -11.69 -3.13 4.48
CA LEU A 50 -12.95 -3.36 5.20
C LEU A 50 -13.58 -4.70 4.78
N ASP A 51 -14.40 -5.29 5.63
CA ASP A 51 -15.17 -6.48 5.25
C ASP A 51 -16.00 -6.23 3.99
N THR A 52 -16.63 -5.06 3.92
CA THR A 52 -17.34 -4.55 2.75
C THR A 52 -17.07 -3.07 2.63
N LEU A 53 -16.66 -2.60 1.46
CA LEU A 53 -16.45 -1.19 1.17
C LEU A 53 -17.67 -0.60 0.47
N LEU A 54 -18.29 0.40 1.08
CA LEU A 54 -19.42 1.14 0.52
C LEU A 54 -18.97 2.52 0.01
N PRO A 55 -19.61 3.11 -1.01
CA PRO A 55 -19.27 4.44 -1.50
C PRO A 55 -19.29 5.54 -0.42
N ALA A 56 -20.15 5.38 0.59
CA ALA A 56 -20.20 6.30 1.73
C ALA A 56 -18.94 6.25 2.59
N ASP A 57 -18.29 5.07 2.69
CA ASP A 57 -17.08 4.87 3.49
C ASP A 57 -15.91 5.71 2.97
N LEU A 58 -15.84 5.93 1.66
CA LEU A 58 -14.80 6.78 1.07
C LEU A 58 -14.87 8.22 1.57
N ARG A 59 -16.09 8.75 1.74
CA ARG A 59 -16.29 10.10 2.28
C ARG A 59 -15.95 10.16 3.77
N ILE A 60 -16.35 9.14 4.51
CA ILE A 60 -16.06 9.00 5.95
C ILE A 60 -14.55 8.90 6.15
N TYR A 61 -13.89 8.03 5.41
CA TYR A 61 -12.44 7.81 5.47
C TYR A 61 -11.67 9.08 5.10
N ARG A 62 -12.04 9.77 4.02
CA ARG A 62 -11.44 11.05 3.64
C ARG A 62 -11.60 12.10 4.75
N GLY A 63 -12.77 12.18 5.36
CA GLY A 63 -13.02 13.08 6.49
C GLY A 63 -12.14 12.76 7.70
N MET A 64 -11.91 11.47 7.98
CA MET A 64 -11.00 11.01 9.03
C MET A 64 -9.55 11.37 8.70
N LEU A 65 -9.08 11.07 7.47
CA LEU A 65 -7.70 11.38 7.04
C LEU A 65 -7.41 12.89 7.12
N ASN A 66 -8.37 13.74 6.80
CA ASN A 66 -8.22 15.20 6.86
C ASN A 66 -8.00 15.75 8.28
N ARG A 67 -8.28 14.96 9.32
CA ARG A 67 -8.00 15.33 10.71
C ARG A 67 -6.61 14.88 11.21
N LEU A 68 -5.94 14.03 10.44
CA LEU A 68 -4.61 13.56 10.79
C LEU A 68 -3.53 14.59 10.43
N PRO A 69 -2.45 14.68 11.21
CA PRO A 69 -1.29 15.49 10.85
C PRO A 69 -0.60 14.92 9.61
N TYR A 70 0.05 15.79 8.85
CA TYR A 70 0.75 15.44 7.61
C TYR A 70 -0.17 14.86 6.54
N ARG A 71 -1.38 15.42 6.44
CA ARG A 71 -2.39 14.97 5.49
C ARG A 71 -1.88 14.94 4.04
N GLU A 72 -1.05 15.88 3.70
CA GLU A 72 -0.43 16.03 2.38
C GLU A 72 0.50 14.86 2.00
N LYS A 73 1.02 14.16 2.99
CA LYS A 73 1.88 12.98 2.81
C LYS A 73 1.12 11.66 2.83
N ILE A 74 -0.15 11.68 3.23
CA ILE A 74 -0.92 10.45 3.35
C ILE A 74 -1.40 10.03 1.96
N CYS A 75 -0.93 8.88 1.54
CA CYS A 75 -1.36 8.16 0.36
C CYS A 75 -1.82 6.75 0.75
N GLY A 76 -2.10 5.89 -0.20
CA GLY A 76 -2.30 4.49 0.07
C GLY A 76 -3.54 3.89 -0.60
N PHE A 77 -3.98 2.79 -0.02
CA PHE A 77 -4.92 1.87 -0.61
C PHE A 77 -6.11 1.60 0.31
N ILE A 78 -7.32 1.65 -0.22
CA ILE A 78 -8.54 1.21 0.47
C ILE A 78 -9.33 0.26 -0.44
N SER A 79 -9.82 -0.84 0.13
CA SER A 79 -10.65 -1.82 -0.59
C SER A 79 -11.61 -2.54 0.36
N GLY A 80 -12.59 -3.21 -0.21
CA GLY A 80 -13.30 -4.30 0.46
C GLY A 80 -12.51 -5.59 0.37
N ARG A 81 -12.78 -6.53 1.28
CA ARG A 81 -12.13 -7.84 1.31
C ARG A 81 -12.38 -8.62 0.02
N GLU A 82 -13.63 -8.66 -0.44
CA GLU A 82 -14.01 -9.40 -1.64
C GLU A 82 -13.31 -8.85 -2.90
N GLU A 83 -13.25 -7.53 -3.04
CA GLU A 83 -12.57 -6.89 -4.17
C GLU A 83 -11.08 -7.20 -4.16
N LEU A 84 -10.44 -7.18 -2.98
CA LEU A 84 -9.03 -7.53 -2.85
C LEU A 84 -8.81 -9.01 -3.21
N GLU A 85 -9.61 -9.93 -2.70
CA GLU A 85 -9.48 -11.36 -2.97
C GLU A 85 -9.68 -11.72 -4.44
N ASN A 86 -10.40 -10.89 -5.21
CA ASN A 86 -10.64 -11.05 -6.64
C ASN A 86 -9.56 -10.42 -7.55
N TRP A 87 -8.54 -9.80 -6.98
CA TRP A 87 -7.42 -9.30 -7.78
C TRP A 87 -6.66 -10.45 -8.46
N SER A 88 -5.86 -10.10 -9.46
CA SER A 88 -4.93 -11.08 -10.02
C SER A 88 -3.98 -11.59 -8.94
N LYS A 89 -3.69 -12.87 -8.94
CA LYS A 89 -2.81 -13.47 -7.91
C LYS A 89 -1.39 -12.90 -7.97
N ALA A 90 -0.93 -12.46 -9.13
CA ALA A 90 0.36 -11.79 -9.27
C ALA A 90 0.37 -10.43 -8.54
N ASP A 91 -0.71 -9.65 -8.66
CA ASP A 91 -0.84 -8.36 -7.97
C ASP A 91 -1.03 -8.58 -6.46
N LEU A 92 -1.79 -9.61 -6.06
CA LEU A 92 -1.91 -9.99 -4.65
C LEU A 92 -0.58 -10.40 -4.03
N PHE A 93 0.26 -11.14 -4.78
CA PHE A 93 1.59 -11.46 -4.31
C PHE A 93 2.41 -10.20 -4.03
N GLN A 94 2.45 -9.27 -4.98
CA GLN A 94 3.17 -8.00 -4.81
C GLN A 94 2.61 -7.19 -3.64
N PHE A 95 1.29 -7.07 -3.55
CA PHE A 95 0.61 -6.40 -2.45
C PHE A 95 1.00 -6.97 -1.08
N CYS A 96 0.97 -8.31 -0.93
CA CYS A 96 1.34 -8.97 0.32
C CYS A 96 2.82 -8.78 0.68
N GLN A 97 3.72 -8.79 -0.31
CA GLN A 97 5.16 -8.59 -0.07
C GLN A 97 5.48 -7.15 0.36
N ASP A 98 4.77 -6.17 -0.18
CA ASP A 98 5.03 -4.76 0.08
C ASP A 98 4.28 -4.22 1.31
N THR A 99 3.43 -5.03 1.94
CA THR A 99 2.57 -4.60 3.06
C THR A 99 3.05 -5.13 4.40
N MET A 100 3.38 -4.22 5.31
CA MET A 100 3.62 -4.53 6.73
C MET A 100 2.29 -4.42 7.49
N PRO A 101 1.83 -5.51 8.16
CA PRO A 101 0.59 -5.50 8.91
C PRO A 101 0.69 -4.66 10.19
N LEU A 102 -0.34 -3.85 10.44
CA LEU A 102 -0.54 -3.10 11.68
C LEU A 102 -1.70 -3.71 12.50
N LYS A 103 -2.73 -4.22 11.83
CA LYS A 103 -3.87 -4.92 12.44
C LYS A 103 -4.45 -5.93 11.45
N GLY A 104 -4.73 -7.13 11.93
CA GLY A 104 -5.19 -8.24 11.10
C GLY A 104 -4.03 -8.99 10.44
N SER A 105 -4.35 -9.91 9.51
CA SER A 105 -3.37 -10.74 8.79
C SER A 105 -3.76 -10.90 7.32
N LEU A 106 -2.77 -11.02 6.45
CA LEU A 106 -2.91 -11.37 5.04
C LEU A 106 -2.65 -12.87 4.79
N ASP A 107 -2.45 -13.67 5.83
CA ASP A 107 -2.07 -15.09 5.70
C ASP A 107 -3.07 -15.90 4.88
N GLU A 108 -4.36 -15.60 4.97
CA GLU A 108 -5.41 -16.27 4.20
C GLU A 108 -5.27 -16.00 2.69
N ILE A 109 -4.79 -14.82 2.30
CA ILE A 109 -4.51 -14.47 0.92
C ILE A 109 -3.23 -15.16 0.47
N VAL A 110 -2.16 -15.07 1.26
CA VAL A 110 -0.88 -15.70 0.96
C VAL A 110 -1.03 -17.21 0.75
N ALA A 111 -1.84 -17.87 1.58
CA ALA A 111 -2.10 -19.31 1.46
C ALA A 111 -2.78 -19.73 0.13
N LYS A 112 -3.42 -18.80 -0.58
CA LYS A 112 -4.07 -19.03 -1.88
C LYS A 112 -3.12 -18.83 -3.08
N LEU A 113 -1.88 -18.34 -2.84
CA LEU A 113 -0.88 -18.09 -3.87
C LEU A 113 0.02 -19.30 -4.07
N ASP A 114 0.43 -19.54 -5.30
CA ASP A 114 1.36 -20.61 -5.66
C ASP A 114 2.63 -20.07 -6.35
N MET A 115 3.59 -20.98 -6.62
CA MET A 115 4.85 -20.60 -7.28
C MET A 115 4.68 -20.12 -8.72
N ALA A 116 3.59 -20.50 -9.40
CA ALA A 116 3.29 -20.00 -10.74
C ALA A 116 2.84 -18.52 -10.66
N ASP A 117 2.10 -18.15 -9.63
CA ASP A 117 1.69 -16.76 -9.38
C ASP A 117 2.89 -15.88 -9.08
N VAL A 118 3.82 -16.37 -8.25
CA VAL A 118 5.09 -15.68 -7.94
C VAL A 118 5.92 -15.45 -9.21
N ARG A 119 6.09 -16.50 -10.04
CA ARG A 119 6.82 -16.37 -11.30
C ARG A 119 6.17 -15.34 -12.23
N ARG A 120 4.84 -15.34 -12.31
CA ARG A 120 4.10 -14.38 -13.14
C ARG A 120 4.34 -12.95 -12.64
N ALA A 121 4.27 -12.72 -11.34
CA ALA A 121 4.54 -11.41 -10.73
C ALA A 121 5.97 -10.93 -11.07
N VAL A 122 6.97 -11.79 -10.88
CA VAL A 122 8.37 -11.47 -11.20
C VAL A 122 8.57 -11.16 -12.68
N HIS A 123 7.99 -11.98 -13.59
CA HIS A 123 8.10 -11.73 -15.03
C HIS A 123 7.45 -10.41 -15.42
N THR A 124 6.24 -10.14 -14.93
CA THR A 124 5.54 -8.88 -15.22
C THR A 124 6.32 -7.69 -14.69
N GLY A 125 6.82 -7.76 -13.46
CA GLY A 125 7.65 -6.71 -12.87
C GLY A 125 8.93 -6.46 -13.68
N ALA A 126 9.64 -7.51 -14.07
CA ALA A 126 10.83 -7.39 -14.91
C ALA A 126 10.55 -6.78 -16.28
N CYS A 127 9.45 -7.18 -16.94
CA CYS A 127 9.04 -6.60 -18.22
C CYS A 127 8.69 -5.11 -18.09
N ASN A 128 7.98 -4.73 -17.02
CA ASN A 128 7.61 -3.35 -16.76
C ASN A 128 8.85 -2.47 -16.49
N LEU A 129 9.77 -2.96 -15.67
CA LEU A 129 11.05 -2.29 -15.41
C LEU A 129 11.86 -2.10 -16.69
N TYR A 130 11.99 -3.15 -17.49
CA TYR A 130 12.68 -3.09 -18.77
C TYR A 130 12.06 -2.06 -19.71
N HIS A 131 10.71 -2.09 -19.83
CA HIS A 131 9.99 -1.13 -20.65
C HIS A 131 10.20 0.31 -20.15
N ALA A 132 10.07 0.55 -18.85
CA ALA A 132 10.26 1.86 -18.24
C ALA A 132 11.69 2.38 -18.46
N ALA A 133 12.70 1.53 -18.31
CA ALA A 133 14.10 1.89 -18.58
C ALA A 133 14.33 2.24 -20.04
N CYS A 134 13.78 1.47 -20.98
CA CYS A 134 13.85 1.77 -22.41
C CYS A 134 13.15 3.09 -22.75
N HIS A 135 11.96 3.30 -22.20
CA HIS A 135 11.21 4.54 -22.41
C HIS A 135 11.97 5.77 -21.91
N ASN A 136 12.50 5.68 -20.67
CA ASN A 136 13.30 6.76 -20.12
C ASN A 136 14.54 7.05 -20.98
N MET A 137 15.24 6.01 -21.45
CA MET A 137 16.44 6.16 -22.26
C MET A 137 16.17 6.83 -23.61
N LEU A 138 14.99 6.56 -24.19
CA LEU A 138 14.63 7.08 -25.52
C LEU A 138 13.98 8.48 -25.47
N HIS A 139 13.20 8.76 -24.44
CA HIS A 139 12.31 9.92 -24.43
C HIS A 139 12.62 10.93 -23.31
N GLU A 140 12.83 10.47 -22.10
CA GLU A 140 13.00 11.36 -20.94
C GLU A 140 14.47 11.64 -20.62
N GLN A 141 15.34 10.66 -20.78
CA GLN A 141 16.78 10.72 -20.47
C GLN A 141 17.07 11.22 -19.05
N SER A 142 16.12 11.00 -18.13
CA SER A 142 16.22 11.43 -16.73
C SER A 142 17.02 10.42 -15.94
N ARG A 143 18.07 10.90 -15.26
CA ARG A 143 18.88 10.09 -14.34
C ARG A 143 18.12 9.79 -13.05
N GLU A 144 17.22 10.68 -12.64
CA GLU A 144 16.39 10.53 -11.44
C GLU A 144 15.39 9.39 -11.61
N VAL A 145 14.69 9.34 -12.75
CA VAL A 145 13.76 8.24 -13.07
C VAL A 145 14.48 6.88 -13.08
N LEU A 146 15.72 6.81 -13.59
CA LEU A 146 16.51 5.57 -13.54
C LEU A 146 16.83 5.14 -12.11
N MET A 147 17.09 6.08 -11.21
CA MET A 147 17.37 5.78 -9.81
C MET A 147 16.13 5.30 -9.04
N GLU A 148 14.95 5.76 -9.43
CA GLU A 148 13.67 5.29 -8.84
C GLU A 148 13.26 3.89 -9.32
N LEU A 149 13.76 3.46 -10.48
CA LEU A 149 13.48 2.15 -11.05
C LEU A 149 14.34 1.00 -10.45
N TYR A 150 15.39 1.34 -9.69
CA TYR A 150 16.30 0.38 -9.05
C TYR A 150 16.12 0.34 -7.54
#